data_bb75a92b186d3c6700d5f6ea2a8d1435
#
_entry.id   bb75a92b186d3c6700d5f6ea2a8d1435
#
_cell.length_a   1.000
_cell.length_b   1.000
_cell.length_c   1.000
_cell.angle_alpha   90.00
_cell.angle_beta   90.00
_cell.angle_gamma   90.00
#
_symmetry.space_group_name_H-M   'P 1'
#
loop_
_entity.id
_entity.type
_entity.pdbx_description
1 polymer ?
#
loop_
_entity_poly.entity_id
_entity_poly.type
_entity_poly.pdbx_seq_one_letter_code
_entity_poly.pdbx_strand_id
1 'polypeptide(L)'
;FGYLADDADNIRMLRRAFESVQPGGRFALDFLNVPQIFRSFRGHEVTQRAGLTLTRDTRLDLARGLMHKRWQIDPGGIVRDTTVRAYQPHELVRLAEQAGFTDVALVGSIRGEPLELDSRRCILLARRP
;
A
#
# COMPACT_ATOMS: atom_id res chain seq x y z
N PHE A 1 0.50 0.35 -6.33
CA PHE A 1 1.13 1.60 -5.89
C PHE A 1 2.19 1.32 -4.84
N GLY A 2 3.27 2.13 -4.81
CA GLY A 2 4.37 1.96 -3.87
C GLY A 2 5.43 0.92 -4.26
N TYR A 3 5.29 0.24 -5.38
CA TYR A 3 6.24 -0.77 -5.86
C TYR A 3 7.31 -0.23 -6.81
N LEU A 4 7.26 1.06 -7.15
CA LEU A 4 8.27 1.69 -7.99
C LEU A 4 9.47 2.13 -7.15
N ALA A 5 10.64 2.19 -7.81
CA ALA A 5 11.93 2.34 -7.13
C ALA A 5 12.08 3.68 -6.39
N ASP A 6 11.45 4.74 -6.89
CA ASP A 6 11.50 6.06 -6.25
C ASP A 6 10.11 6.72 -6.11
N ASP A 7 10.07 7.74 -5.28
CA ASP A 7 8.84 8.49 -5.01
C ASP A 7 8.38 9.31 -6.22
N ALA A 8 9.30 9.76 -7.08
CA ALA A 8 8.96 10.51 -8.28
C ALA A 8 8.14 9.66 -9.27
N ASP A 9 8.48 8.38 -9.40
CA ASP A 9 7.73 7.44 -10.22
C ASP A 9 6.36 7.11 -9.63
N ASN A 10 6.26 6.97 -8.31
CA ASN A 10 4.99 6.77 -7.63
C ASN A 10 4.07 8.00 -7.79
N ILE A 11 4.60 9.21 -7.65
CA ILE A 11 3.85 10.46 -7.90
C ILE A 11 3.41 10.55 -9.36
N ARG A 12 4.26 10.20 -10.30
CA ARG A 12 3.92 10.17 -11.73
C ARG A 12 2.78 9.20 -12.02
N MET A 13 2.77 8.04 -11.37
CA MET A 13 1.65 7.09 -11.45
C MET A 13 0.33 7.71 -10.97
N LEU A 14 0.32 8.41 -9.82
CA LEU A 14 -0.88 9.10 -9.34
C LEU A 14 -1.34 10.21 -10.27
N ARG A 15 -0.43 10.98 -10.88
CA ARG A 15 -0.76 11.98 -11.89
C ARG A 15 -1.41 11.37 -13.12
N ARG A 16 -0.90 10.22 -13.60
CA ARG A 16 -1.51 9.48 -14.70
C ARG A 16 -2.90 8.94 -14.33
N ALA A 17 -3.06 8.46 -13.10
CA ALA A 17 -4.38 8.08 -12.59
C ALA A 17 -5.34 9.27 -12.58
N PHE A 18 -4.90 10.45 -12.10
CA PHE A 18 -5.68 11.69 -12.15
C PHE A 18 -6.10 12.06 -13.56
N GLU A 19 -5.18 12.04 -14.52
CA GLU A 19 -5.46 12.35 -15.94
C GLU A 19 -6.49 11.38 -16.55
N SER A 20 -6.53 10.13 -16.08
CA SER A 20 -7.43 9.07 -16.58
C SER A 20 -8.85 9.14 -16.00
N VAL A 21 -9.04 9.81 -14.87
CA VAL A 21 -10.36 10.05 -14.29
C VAL A 21 -11.01 11.24 -15.00
N GLN A 22 -12.26 11.12 -15.43
CA GLN A 22 -12.98 12.26 -16.04
C GLN A 22 -13.23 13.39 -15.01
N PRO A 23 -13.35 14.66 -15.43
CA PRO A 23 -13.75 15.75 -14.54
C PRO A 23 -15.03 15.42 -13.77
N GLY A 24 -15.07 15.71 -12.47
CA GLY A 24 -16.15 15.30 -11.55
C GLY A 24 -16.10 13.83 -11.13
N GLY A 25 -15.22 13.02 -11.71
CA GLY A 25 -15.08 11.60 -11.43
C GLY A 25 -14.45 11.31 -10.07
N ARG A 26 -14.56 10.05 -9.62
CA ARG A 26 -14.04 9.58 -8.35
C ARG A 26 -12.85 8.62 -8.58
N PHE A 27 -11.93 8.66 -7.64
CA PHE A 27 -10.76 7.79 -7.59
C PHE A 27 -10.70 7.08 -6.24
N ALA A 28 -10.29 5.84 -6.24
CA ALA A 28 -10.00 5.08 -5.03
C ALA A 28 -8.65 4.38 -5.16
N LEU A 29 -7.85 4.45 -4.11
CA LEU A 29 -6.59 3.72 -3.98
C LEU A 29 -6.64 2.84 -2.74
N ASP A 30 -6.66 1.53 -2.94
CA ASP A 30 -6.57 0.56 -1.84
C ASP A 30 -5.10 0.29 -1.52
N PHE A 31 -4.68 0.68 -0.33
CA PHE A 31 -3.30 0.59 0.11
C PHE A 31 -3.16 -0.12 1.47
N LEU A 32 -1.93 -0.36 1.86
CA LEU A 32 -1.59 -0.95 3.14
C LEU A 32 -1.86 0.05 4.27
N ASN A 33 -2.42 -0.43 5.38
CA ASN A 33 -2.40 0.34 6.63
C ASN A 33 -1.04 0.15 7.30
N VAL A 34 -0.07 1.00 6.95
CA VAL A 34 1.32 0.91 7.42
C VAL A 34 1.44 1.01 8.94
N PRO A 35 0.71 1.89 9.65
CA PRO A 35 0.65 1.88 11.12
C PRO A 35 0.27 0.52 11.71
N GLN A 36 -0.74 -0.15 11.16
CA GLN A 36 -1.15 -1.48 11.61
C GLN A 36 -0.04 -2.52 11.38
N ILE A 37 0.61 -2.49 10.21
CA ILE A 37 1.72 -3.40 9.89
C ILE A 37 2.87 -3.19 10.86
N PHE A 38 3.23 -1.95 11.20
CA PHE A 38 4.33 -1.68 12.14
C PHE A 38 3.99 -2.11 13.57
N ARG A 39 2.74 -1.90 13.99
CA ARG A 39 2.26 -2.34 15.31
C ARG A 39 2.35 -3.85 15.50
N SER A 40 2.01 -4.62 14.48
CA SER A 40 1.99 -6.09 14.50
C SER A 40 3.13 -6.72 13.72
N PHE A 41 4.24 -5.99 13.55
CA PHE A 41 5.35 -6.41 12.71
C PHE A 41 5.93 -7.75 13.12
N ARG A 42 6.06 -8.63 12.14
CA ARG A 42 6.79 -9.90 12.24
C ARG A 42 7.77 -9.99 11.07
N GLY A 43 9.06 -10.11 11.40
CA GLY A 43 10.11 -10.22 10.40
C GLY A 43 10.09 -11.55 9.65
N HIS A 44 9.57 -12.60 10.28
CA HIS A 44 9.49 -13.96 9.72
C HIS A 44 8.12 -14.56 10.00
N GLU A 45 7.46 -15.08 8.98
CA GLU A 45 6.17 -15.76 9.10
C GLU A 45 6.13 -17.00 8.21
N VAL A 46 5.57 -18.08 8.75
CA VAL A 46 5.32 -19.31 8.00
C VAL A 46 3.83 -19.62 8.06
N THR A 47 3.21 -19.84 6.90
CA THR A 47 1.80 -20.19 6.77
C THR A 47 1.69 -21.48 5.94
N GLN A 48 0.88 -22.42 6.42
CA GLN A 48 0.57 -23.63 5.67
C GLN A 48 -0.87 -23.59 5.19
N ARG A 49 -1.08 -23.83 3.90
CA ARG A 49 -2.41 -23.88 3.30
C ARG A 49 -2.42 -24.80 2.08
N ALA A 50 -3.41 -25.70 2.03
CA ALA A 50 -3.63 -26.62 0.89
C ALA A 50 -2.36 -27.37 0.46
N GLY A 51 -1.56 -27.87 1.41
CA GLY A 51 -0.33 -28.60 1.11
C GLY A 51 0.87 -27.75 0.72
N LEU A 52 0.70 -26.43 0.70
CA LEU A 52 1.78 -25.48 0.44
C LEU A 52 2.27 -24.84 1.74
N THR A 53 3.57 -24.64 1.84
CA THR A 53 4.20 -23.83 2.89
C THR A 53 4.62 -22.50 2.27
N LEU A 54 4.10 -21.42 2.80
CA LEU A 54 4.48 -20.06 2.42
C LEU A 54 5.34 -19.48 3.55
N THR A 55 6.58 -19.21 3.25
CA THR A 55 7.49 -18.47 4.14
C THR A 55 7.60 -17.03 3.65
N ARG A 56 7.46 -16.08 4.56
CA ARG A 56 7.62 -14.66 4.29
C ARG A 56 8.62 -14.04 5.24
N ASP A 57 9.69 -13.52 4.71
CA ASP A 57 10.67 -12.72 5.43
C ASP A 57 10.46 -11.25 5.07
N THR A 58 10.32 -10.40 6.08
CA THR A 58 10.12 -8.96 5.89
C THR A 58 11.18 -8.17 6.65
N ARG A 59 11.86 -7.27 5.96
CA ARG A 59 12.83 -6.33 6.54
C ARG A 59 12.35 -4.90 6.29
N LEU A 60 12.42 -4.08 7.34
CA LEU A 60 12.08 -2.67 7.27
C LEU A 60 13.33 -1.80 7.16
N ASP A 61 13.36 -0.91 6.20
CA ASP A 61 14.29 0.22 6.13
C ASP A 61 13.52 1.47 6.56
N LEU A 62 13.57 1.76 7.86
CA LEU A 62 12.80 2.86 8.46
C LEU A 62 13.29 4.22 7.99
N ALA A 63 14.60 4.35 7.70
CA ALA A 63 15.18 5.60 7.23
C ALA A 63 14.67 5.99 5.83
N ARG A 64 14.44 4.99 4.98
CA ARG A 64 13.96 5.18 3.61
C ARG A 64 12.46 4.90 3.46
N GLY A 65 11.80 4.40 4.50
CA GLY A 65 10.39 4.01 4.48
C GLY A 65 10.10 2.87 3.52
N LEU A 66 10.97 1.86 3.46
CA LEU A 66 10.84 0.72 2.55
C LEU A 66 10.56 -0.56 3.33
N MET A 67 9.72 -1.42 2.78
CA MET A 67 9.53 -2.81 3.19
C MET A 67 10.06 -3.73 2.11
N HIS A 68 11.07 -4.52 2.45
CA HIS A 68 11.62 -5.57 1.60
C HIS A 68 10.99 -6.88 2.04
N LYS A 69 10.32 -7.59 1.13
CA LYS A 69 9.66 -8.86 1.39
C LYS A 69 10.23 -9.93 0.48
N ARG A 70 10.62 -11.05 1.09
CA ARG A 70 10.97 -12.27 0.39
C ARG A 70 9.92 -13.32 0.67
N TRP A 71 9.36 -13.88 -0.38
CA TRP A 71 8.35 -14.94 -0.34
C TRP A 71 8.97 -16.22 -0.88
N GLN A 72 8.75 -17.32 -0.17
CA GLN A 72 9.12 -18.65 -0.64
C GLN A 72 7.91 -19.57 -0.53
N ILE A 73 7.65 -20.34 -1.58
CA ILE A 73 6.54 -21.29 -1.65
C ILE A 73 7.11 -22.68 -1.91
N ASP A 74 6.82 -23.59 -0.99
CA ASP A 74 7.22 -25.00 -1.05
C ASP A 74 6.00 -25.94 -0.96
N PRO A 75 5.98 -27.10 -1.66
CA PRO A 75 6.96 -27.54 -2.66
C PRO A 75 6.88 -26.68 -3.93
N GLY A 76 7.98 -26.60 -4.65
CA GLY A 76 8.07 -25.87 -5.93
C GLY A 76 9.21 -24.87 -5.96
N GLY A 77 9.77 -24.49 -4.79
CA GLY A 77 10.96 -23.62 -4.70
C GLY A 77 10.75 -22.23 -5.32
N ILE A 78 9.51 -21.76 -5.39
CA ILE A 78 9.21 -20.44 -5.97
C ILE A 78 9.65 -19.36 -4.99
N VAL A 79 10.54 -18.47 -5.43
CA VAL A 79 11.00 -17.33 -4.65
C VAL A 79 10.59 -16.03 -5.36
N ARG A 80 10.10 -15.07 -4.58
CA ARG A 80 9.75 -13.72 -5.03
C ARG A 80 10.27 -12.70 -4.04
N ASP A 81 11.00 -11.73 -4.56
CA ASP A 81 11.44 -10.57 -3.80
C ASP A 81 10.61 -9.36 -4.24
N THR A 82 10.12 -8.59 -3.28
CA THR A 82 9.38 -7.35 -3.54
C THR A 82 9.86 -6.26 -2.59
N THR A 83 9.86 -5.04 -3.08
CA THR A 83 10.08 -3.85 -2.25
C THR A 83 8.89 -2.93 -2.43
N VAL A 84 8.35 -2.44 -1.33
CA VAL A 84 7.25 -1.50 -1.36
C VAL A 84 7.56 -0.29 -0.47
N ARG A 85 7.26 0.89 -0.96
CA ARG A 85 7.33 2.13 -0.19
C ARG A 85 6.19 2.12 0.83
N ALA A 86 6.54 2.20 2.11
CA ALA A 86 5.59 2.14 3.23
C ALA A 86 5.01 3.53 3.51
N TYR A 87 4.20 4.05 2.60
CA TYR A 87 3.55 5.34 2.78
C TYR A 87 2.65 5.36 4.00
N GLN A 88 2.85 6.36 4.86
CA GLN A 88 1.92 6.63 5.96
C GLN A 88 0.60 7.21 5.40
N PRO A 89 -0.53 7.03 6.10
CA PRO A 89 -1.83 7.53 5.63
C PRO A 89 -1.81 9.01 5.23
N HIS A 90 -1.20 9.87 6.04
CA HIS A 90 -1.10 11.30 5.73
C HIS A 90 -0.18 11.62 4.53
N GLU A 91 0.81 10.77 4.23
CA GLU A 91 1.63 10.92 3.02
C GLU A 91 0.79 10.62 1.77
N LEU A 92 -0.07 9.59 1.81
CA LEU A 92 -0.99 9.26 0.71
C LEU A 92 -1.95 10.43 0.40
N VAL A 93 -2.48 11.08 1.44
CA VAL A 93 -3.32 12.29 1.28
C VAL A 93 -2.56 13.37 0.52
N ARG A 94 -1.36 13.73 1.01
CA ARG A 94 -0.52 14.75 0.36
C ARG A 94 -0.16 14.41 -1.08
N LEU A 95 0.15 13.16 -1.37
CA LEU A 95 0.48 12.71 -2.72
C LEU A 95 -0.73 12.82 -3.67
N ALA A 96 -1.93 12.49 -3.20
CA ALA A 96 -3.15 12.63 -3.98
C ALA A 96 -3.46 14.11 -4.28
N GLU A 97 -3.36 14.98 -3.27
CA GLU A 97 -3.53 16.44 -3.44
C GLU A 97 -2.49 17.02 -4.40
N GLN A 98 -1.22 16.63 -4.30
CA GLN A 98 -0.16 17.03 -5.22
C GLN A 98 -0.39 16.53 -6.66
N ALA A 99 -1.10 15.41 -6.82
CA ALA A 99 -1.49 14.93 -8.16
C ALA A 99 -2.68 15.71 -8.75
N GLY A 100 -3.37 16.53 -7.95
CA GLY A 100 -4.51 17.37 -8.37
C GLY A 100 -5.87 16.91 -7.87
N PHE A 101 -5.96 15.82 -7.13
CA PHE A 101 -7.21 15.35 -6.55
C PHE A 101 -7.69 16.27 -5.41
N THR A 102 -9.00 16.35 -5.24
CA THR A 102 -9.69 17.06 -4.17
C THR A 102 -10.58 16.13 -3.38
N ASP A 103 -11.20 16.62 -2.30
CA ASP A 103 -12.11 15.85 -1.44
C ASP A 103 -11.46 14.55 -0.98
N VAL A 104 -10.18 14.61 -0.60
CA VAL A 104 -9.39 13.45 -0.23
C VAL A 104 -9.80 12.98 1.17
N ALA A 105 -10.23 11.73 1.27
CA ALA A 105 -10.60 11.08 2.52
C ALA A 105 -9.94 9.70 2.64
N LEU A 106 -9.75 9.25 3.87
CA LEU A 106 -9.23 7.90 4.18
C LEU A 106 -10.29 7.10 4.92
N VAL A 107 -10.47 5.84 4.49
CA VAL A 107 -11.33 4.87 5.16
C VAL A 107 -10.58 3.56 5.43
N GLY A 108 -10.99 2.84 6.47
CA GLY A 108 -10.35 1.60 6.92
C GLY A 108 -10.87 0.33 6.24
N SER A 109 -11.97 0.43 5.50
CA SER A 109 -12.59 -0.70 4.82
C SER A 109 -13.39 -0.27 3.58
N ILE A 110 -13.76 -1.25 2.74
CA ILE A 110 -14.61 -1.04 1.57
C ILE A 110 -16.05 -0.61 1.93
N ARG A 111 -16.43 -0.70 3.20
CA ARG A 111 -17.73 -0.23 3.71
C ARG A 111 -17.72 1.24 4.11
N GLY A 112 -16.56 1.91 4.00
CA GLY A 112 -16.41 3.31 4.35
C GLY A 112 -16.24 3.56 5.86
N GLU A 113 -15.92 2.54 6.65
CA GLU A 113 -15.61 2.69 8.07
C GLU A 113 -14.40 3.58 8.28
N PRO A 114 -14.32 4.36 9.37
CA PRO A 114 -13.17 5.21 9.65
C PRO A 114 -11.86 4.43 9.63
N LEU A 115 -10.79 5.09 9.18
CA LEU A 115 -9.44 4.52 9.26
C LEU A 115 -8.96 4.57 10.71
N GLU A 116 -8.68 3.42 11.27
CA GLU A 116 -8.13 3.25 12.62
C GLU A 116 -6.84 2.45 12.58
N LEU A 117 -6.12 2.42 13.72
CA LEU A 117 -4.83 1.75 13.83
C LEU A 117 -4.90 0.24 13.50
N ASP A 118 -6.01 -0.42 13.80
CA ASP A 118 -6.24 -1.84 13.55
C ASP A 118 -7.01 -2.15 12.26
N SER A 119 -7.38 -1.12 11.49
CA SER A 119 -7.96 -1.31 10.16
C SER A 119 -7.03 -2.13 9.29
N ARG A 120 -7.57 -3.12 8.57
CA ARG A 120 -6.77 -3.98 7.69
C ARG A 120 -6.25 -3.28 6.45
N ARG A 121 -6.95 -2.25 6.01
CA ARG A 121 -6.63 -1.48 4.80
C ARG A 121 -6.60 0.01 5.11
N CYS A 122 -5.91 0.74 4.26
CA CYS A 122 -5.98 2.19 4.17
C CYS A 122 -6.46 2.51 2.75
N ILE A 123 -7.72 2.89 2.62
CA ILE A 123 -8.32 3.20 1.32
C ILE A 123 -8.47 4.71 1.20
N LEU A 124 -7.76 5.27 0.23
CA LEU A 124 -7.88 6.68 -0.11
C LEU A 124 -9.02 6.83 -1.13
N LEU A 125 -9.93 7.73 -0.83
CA LEU A 125 -11.00 8.17 -1.72
C LEU A 125 -10.72 9.62 -2.12
N ALA A 126 -10.90 9.96 -3.39
CA ALA A 126 -10.63 11.29 -3.88
C ALA A 126 -11.50 11.64 -5.10
N ARG A 127 -11.50 12.90 -5.49
CA ARG A 127 -12.29 13.40 -6.62
C ARG A 127 -11.38 14.18 -7.58
N ARG A 128 -11.61 14.03 -8.87
CA ARG A 128 -11.09 14.97 -9.85
C ARG A 128 -12.08 16.13 -9.97
N PRO A 129 -11.67 17.39 -9.73
CA PRO A 129 -12.54 18.56 -9.89
C PRO A 129 -13.00 18.76 -11.34
#